data_3b3862dde26e0a2d3cb8e0dd8b5d4a17
#
_entry.id   3b3862dde26e0a2d3cb8e0dd8b5d4a17
#
_cell.length_a   1.000
_cell.length_b   1.000
_cell.length_c   1.000
_cell.angle_alpha   90.00
_cell.angle_beta   90.00
_cell.angle_gamma   90.00
#
_symmetry.space_group_name_H-M   'P 1'
#
loop_
_entity.id
_entity.type
_entity.pdbx_description
1 polymer ?
#
loop_
_entity_poly.entity_id
_entity_poly.type
_entity_poly.pdbx_seq_one_letter_code
_entity_poly.pdbx_strand_id
1 'polypeptide(L)'
;MASEKIMMGLDIGSSWVRAVVGSLSKDGQLMVDSICERPSEGVRSGVIVNVEQTLKTISSVIQEAELQAGTEVQSVITGVGGGTVGGTQSQGVVGINTKDLEISSNDIYHSLEVARAFDLPVDREILHTLVQDFLVDGKSGIKDPANMTGHRLESKVLIVTGSSSNCANTRKTLQRAGINSSHLVLSSLADAEVVLSADEKEMGTILINLGGSTANMIVYQNGSPYYVGGVDLGSSSVTNDIAYMLNTPKMVAEQVKVESGSCYIPNVQAEEKIIIPQVGGLPAIQMPKSELCKIIEPRMAEIFSLLKKDLDSKLPPATYGGGVVLVGGGSLLSGVTDLASEIFRMQARIGFPEALPGLDRSYINPKYTTVLGLLKTEARKAGSSSGSRGKKDKRSAKSGGFFKRVSGFFKTVI
;
A
#
# COMPACT_ATOMS: atom_id res chain seq x y z
N MET A 1 -19.23 3.81 -30.33
CA MET A 1 -18.51 2.94 -29.38
C MET A 1 -18.41 3.67 -28.05
N ALA A 2 -18.94 3.14 -26.95
CA ALA A 2 -18.80 3.81 -25.66
C ALA A 2 -17.41 3.50 -25.14
N SER A 3 -16.65 4.53 -24.78
CA SER A 3 -15.26 4.45 -24.38
C SER A 3 -15.10 3.60 -23.09
N GLU A 4 -14.24 2.61 -23.18
CA GLU A 4 -13.64 1.98 -22.00
C GLU A 4 -12.94 3.05 -21.17
N LYS A 5 -12.99 2.93 -19.84
CA LYS A 5 -12.29 3.88 -18.98
C LYS A 5 -10.87 3.40 -18.77
N ILE A 6 -9.93 4.10 -19.38
CA ILE A 6 -8.49 3.85 -19.20
C ILE A 6 -8.04 4.43 -17.85
N MET A 7 -7.20 3.70 -17.15
CA MET A 7 -6.68 4.04 -15.83
C MET A 7 -5.22 3.64 -15.73
N MET A 8 -4.45 4.37 -14.91
CA MET A 8 -3.06 4.04 -14.63
C MET A 8 -2.79 4.06 -13.13
N GLY A 9 -2.15 2.99 -12.64
CA GLY A 9 -1.50 2.95 -11.34
C GLY A 9 -0.01 3.25 -11.49
N LEU A 10 0.55 4.08 -10.59
CA LEU A 10 1.96 4.43 -10.56
C LEU A 10 2.53 4.24 -9.15
N ASP A 11 3.49 3.34 -9.01
CA ASP A 11 4.26 3.12 -7.78
C ASP A 11 5.64 3.77 -7.92
N ILE A 12 5.88 4.82 -7.11
CA ILE A 12 7.15 5.56 -7.08
C ILE A 12 7.98 5.02 -5.92
N GLY A 13 8.56 3.84 -6.10
CA GLY A 13 9.41 3.20 -5.10
C GLY A 13 10.84 3.73 -5.07
N SER A 14 11.57 3.44 -3.99
CA SER A 14 12.98 3.87 -3.83
C SER A 14 13.96 3.06 -4.68
N SER A 15 13.60 1.86 -5.12
CA SER A 15 14.44 1.03 -5.99
C SER A 15 13.90 0.96 -7.42
N TRP A 16 12.59 0.99 -7.59
CA TRP A 16 11.91 0.86 -8.88
C TRP A 16 10.73 1.81 -8.95
N VAL A 17 10.51 2.41 -10.12
CA VAL A 17 9.26 3.06 -10.49
C VAL A 17 8.50 2.11 -11.41
N ARG A 18 7.22 1.84 -11.09
CA ARG A 18 6.35 0.93 -11.84
C ARG A 18 5.08 1.61 -12.26
N ALA A 19 4.68 1.40 -13.51
CA ALA A 19 3.41 1.84 -14.04
C ALA A 19 2.61 0.63 -14.55
N VAL A 20 1.31 0.65 -14.33
CA VAL A 20 0.36 -0.30 -14.90
C VAL A 20 -0.77 0.46 -15.56
N VAL A 21 -1.07 0.14 -16.81
CA VAL A 21 -2.25 0.62 -17.51
C VAL A 21 -3.30 -0.48 -17.53
N GLY A 22 -4.53 -0.11 -17.32
CA GLY A 22 -5.66 -1.02 -17.45
C GLY A 22 -6.92 -0.32 -17.89
N SER A 23 -7.82 -1.12 -18.44
CA SER A 23 -9.12 -0.69 -18.95
C SER A 23 -10.25 -1.30 -18.13
N LEU A 24 -11.28 -0.50 -17.87
CA LEU A 24 -12.52 -0.93 -17.22
C LEU A 24 -13.62 -1.02 -18.26
N SER A 25 -14.12 -2.24 -18.48
CA SER A 25 -15.25 -2.49 -19.37
C SER A 25 -16.55 -1.90 -18.81
N LYS A 26 -17.60 -1.80 -19.62
CA LYS A 26 -18.92 -1.35 -19.18
C LYS A 26 -19.54 -2.28 -18.13
N ASP A 27 -19.20 -3.54 -18.19
CA ASP A 27 -19.69 -4.57 -17.26
C ASP A 27 -18.91 -4.58 -15.95
N GLY A 28 -17.96 -3.61 -15.77
CA GLY A 28 -17.18 -3.46 -14.56
C GLY A 28 -15.98 -4.42 -14.47
N GLN A 29 -15.63 -5.11 -15.54
CA GLN A 29 -14.46 -5.99 -15.56
C GLN A 29 -13.20 -5.16 -15.80
N LEU A 30 -12.23 -5.28 -14.88
CA LEU A 30 -10.90 -4.69 -15.02
C LEU A 30 -10.01 -5.62 -15.85
N MET A 31 -9.31 -5.07 -16.83
CA MET A 31 -8.29 -5.75 -17.61
C MET A 31 -6.96 -4.99 -17.48
N VAL A 32 -5.86 -5.72 -17.39
CA VAL A 32 -4.50 -5.15 -17.39
C VAL A 32 -4.00 -5.13 -18.83
N ASP A 33 -3.64 -3.95 -19.33
CA ASP A 33 -3.21 -3.73 -20.73
C ASP A 33 -1.69 -3.68 -20.84
N SER A 34 -0.98 -3.08 -19.87
CA SER A 34 0.49 -3.06 -19.85
C SER A 34 1.03 -2.90 -18.43
N ILE A 35 2.26 -3.39 -18.19
CA ILE A 35 3.05 -3.13 -16.99
C ILE A 35 4.48 -2.82 -17.38
N CYS A 36 5.02 -1.70 -16.89
CA CYS A 36 6.39 -1.27 -17.12
C CYS A 36 7.10 -0.94 -15.81
N GLU A 37 8.40 -1.18 -15.76
CA GLU A 37 9.23 -0.82 -14.61
C GLU A 37 10.58 -0.24 -15.05
N ARG A 38 11.08 0.74 -14.26
CA ARG A 38 12.41 1.35 -14.43
C ARG A 38 13.11 1.47 -13.08
N PRO A 39 14.45 1.33 -13.03
CA PRO A 39 15.21 1.67 -11.83
C PRO A 39 14.88 3.08 -11.38
N SER A 40 14.66 3.25 -10.08
CA SER A 40 14.30 4.55 -9.50
C SER A 40 15.53 5.43 -9.31
N GLU A 41 15.41 6.67 -9.72
CA GLU A 41 16.40 7.71 -9.47
C GLU A 41 15.75 8.88 -8.73
N GLY A 42 16.48 9.50 -7.78
CA GLY A 42 16.00 10.68 -7.06
C GLY A 42 14.97 10.41 -5.95
N VAL A 43 14.72 9.14 -5.59
CA VAL A 43 13.82 8.74 -4.48
C VAL A 43 14.61 8.03 -3.40
N ARG A 44 14.42 8.42 -2.12
CA ARG A 44 15.05 7.81 -0.95
C ARG A 44 14.04 7.70 0.19
N SER A 45 13.94 6.53 0.81
CA SER A 45 12.98 6.28 1.92
C SER A 45 11.55 6.72 1.60
N GLY A 46 11.09 6.48 0.35
CA GLY A 46 9.76 6.89 -0.10
C GLY A 46 9.57 8.40 -0.31
N VAL A 47 10.66 9.19 -0.26
CA VAL A 47 10.64 10.65 -0.45
C VAL A 47 11.40 11.04 -1.70
N ILE A 48 10.84 11.95 -2.50
CA ILE A 48 11.53 12.53 -3.66
C ILE A 48 12.59 13.50 -3.16
N VAL A 49 13.86 13.14 -3.31
CA VAL A 49 15.03 13.95 -2.92
C VAL A 49 15.67 14.67 -4.11
N ASN A 50 15.39 14.22 -5.32
CA ASN A 50 15.80 14.90 -6.56
C ASN A 50 14.66 14.86 -7.58
N VAL A 51 13.98 16.00 -7.73
CA VAL A 51 12.79 16.13 -8.58
C VAL A 51 13.12 15.87 -10.06
N GLU A 52 14.27 16.35 -10.58
CA GLU A 52 14.63 16.22 -11.99
C GLU A 52 14.90 14.75 -12.39
N GLN A 53 15.66 14.03 -11.56
CA GLN A 53 15.91 12.61 -11.79
C GLN A 53 14.62 11.80 -11.72
N THR A 54 13.81 12.04 -10.67
CA THR A 54 12.53 11.34 -10.52
C THR A 54 11.56 11.65 -11.65
N LEU A 55 11.50 12.91 -12.10
CA LEU A 55 10.67 13.32 -13.25
C LEU A 55 11.06 12.55 -14.52
N LYS A 56 12.37 12.45 -14.81
CA LYS A 56 12.88 11.71 -15.97
C LYS A 56 12.47 10.24 -15.93
N THR A 57 12.62 9.59 -14.75
CA THR A 57 12.24 8.19 -14.58
C THR A 57 10.72 8.00 -14.73
N ILE A 58 9.91 8.86 -14.10
CA ILE A 58 8.44 8.81 -14.20
C ILE A 58 8.00 8.99 -15.65
N SER A 59 8.49 10.02 -16.35
CA SER A 59 8.11 10.26 -17.74
C SER A 59 8.46 9.08 -18.64
N SER A 60 9.64 8.48 -18.46
CA SER A 60 10.06 7.32 -19.25
C SER A 60 9.17 6.09 -19.01
N VAL A 61 8.82 5.77 -17.74
CA VAL A 61 8.00 4.60 -17.45
C VAL A 61 6.55 4.78 -17.91
N ILE A 62 6.01 6.02 -17.82
CA ILE A 62 4.66 6.33 -18.30
C ILE A 62 4.60 6.19 -19.82
N GLN A 63 5.53 6.83 -20.56
CA GLN A 63 5.58 6.75 -22.03
C GLN A 63 5.69 5.31 -22.52
N GLU A 64 6.50 4.49 -21.86
CA GLU A 64 6.62 3.07 -22.21
C GLU A 64 5.32 2.31 -21.94
N ALA A 65 4.65 2.56 -20.82
CA ALA A 65 3.40 1.91 -20.47
C ALA A 65 2.26 2.30 -21.43
N GLU A 66 2.19 3.58 -21.81
CA GLU A 66 1.24 4.09 -22.80
C GLU A 66 1.48 3.49 -24.21
N LEU A 67 2.75 3.40 -24.62
CA LEU A 67 3.12 2.79 -25.89
C LEU A 67 2.71 1.31 -25.95
N GLN A 68 2.98 0.56 -24.90
CA GLN A 68 2.60 -0.87 -24.83
C GLN A 68 1.07 -1.06 -24.77
N ALA A 69 0.36 -0.18 -24.06
CA ALA A 69 -1.10 -0.21 -23.99
C ALA A 69 -1.79 0.36 -25.24
N GLY A 70 -1.06 1.05 -26.13
CA GLY A 70 -1.60 1.71 -27.31
C GLY A 70 -2.58 2.85 -27.01
N THR A 71 -2.45 3.50 -25.83
CA THR A 71 -3.35 4.55 -25.38
C THR A 71 -2.65 5.57 -24.49
N GLU A 72 -3.09 6.82 -24.55
CA GLU A 72 -2.62 7.88 -23.65
C GLU A 72 -3.45 7.92 -22.38
N VAL A 73 -2.82 8.24 -21.25
CA VAL A 73 -3.42 8.32 -19.94
C VAL A 73 -3.40 9.76 -19.43
N GLN A 74 -4.55 10.29 -19.03
CA GLN A 74 -4.68 11.68 -18.56
C GLN A 74 -4.42 11.84 -17.05
N SER A 75 -4.62 10.79 -16.27
CA SER A 75 -4.46 10.83 -14.82
C SER A 75 -3.98 9.51 -14.26
N VAL A 76 -3.25 9.59 -13.14
CA VAL A 76 -2.70 8.44 -12.43
C VAL A 76 -3.15 8.42 -10.98
N ILE A 77 -3.34 7.22 -10.44
CA ILE A 77 -3.40 6.96 -9.00
C ILE A 77 -2.00 6.55 -8.53
N THR A 78 -1.52 7.18 -7.46
CA THR A 78 -0.12 7.02 -7.04
C THR A 78 -0.03 6.53 -5.60
N GLY A 79 0.86 5.56 -5.36
CA GLY A 79 1.17 5.05 -4.04
C GLY A 79 2.02 6.01 -3.22
N VAL A 80 1.74 6.10 -1.92
CA VAL A 80 2.60 6.76 -0.92
C VAL A 80 2.84 5.83 0.25
N GLY A 81 4.06 5.88 0.81
CA GLY A 81 4.49 5.01 1.90
C GLY A 81 5.74 5.55 2.59
N GLY A 82 6.43 4.69 3.34
CA GLY A 82 7.61 5.06 4.12
C GLY A 82 7.26 5.68 5.48
N GLY A 83 8.28 6.06 6.24
CA GLY A 83 8.13 6.69 7.56
C GLY A 83 7.40 8.03 7.55
N THR A 84 7.08 8.56 6.35
CA THR A 84 6.28 9.79 6.19
C THR A 84 4.78 9.57 6.39
N VAL A 85 4.32 8.31 6.49
CA VAL A 85 2.90 7.96 6.69
C VAL A 85 2.67 7.50 8.12
N GLY A 86 1.54 7.86 8.69
CA GLY A 86 1.12 7.41 10.02
C GLY A 86 -0.39 7.29 10.12
N GLY A 87 -0.85 6.47 11.07
CA GLY A 87 -2.26 6.27 11.37
C GLY A 87 -2.60 6.73 12.78
N THR A 88 -3.75 7.40 12.92
CA THR A 88 -4.30 7.80 14.22
C THR A 88 -5.76 7.37 14.30
N GLN A 89 -6.12 6.68 15.37
CA GLN A 89 -7.53 6.34 15.63
C GLN A 89 -8.29 7.60 16.08
N SER A 90 -9.47 7.79 15.54
CA SER A 90 -10.36 8.87 15.91
C SER A 90 -11.81 8.40 15.99
N GLN A 91 -12.64 9.17 16.68
CA GLN A 91 -14.04 8.87 16.89
C GLN A 91 -14.89 10.13 16.67
N GLY A 92 -15.98 9.98 15.92
CA GLY A 92 -16.99 11.02 15.78
C GLY A 92 -18.30 10.58 16.43
N VAL A 93 -18.95 11.50 17.13
CA VAL A 93 -20.19 11.23 17.83
C VAL A 93 -21.22 12.28 17.43
N VAL A 94 -22.40 11.84 17.01
CA VAL A 94 -23.54 12.72 16.67
C VAL A 94 -24.83 12.22 17.31
N GLY A 95 -25.67 13.16 17.73
CA GLY A 95 -27.04 12.86 18.19
C GLY A 95 -28.00 12.82 17.00
N ILE A 96 -28.92 11.86 16.99
CA ILE A 96 -29.96 11.74 15.97
C ILE A 96 -31.18 12.51 16.42
N ASN A 97 -31.56 13.53 15.65
CA ASN A 97 -32.64 14.47 16.01
C ASN A 97 -33.86 14.39 15.06
N THR A 98 -33.95 13.30 14.27
CA THR A 98 -35.13 13.05 13.41
C THR A 98 -36.31 12.57 14.25
N LYS A 99 -37.57 12.85 13.80
CA LYS A 99 -38.76 12.42 14.53
C LYS A 99 -38.82 10.90 14.75
N ASP A 100 -38.35 10.18 13.78
CA ASP A 100 -38.38 8.68 13.76
C ASP A 100 -37.11 8.07 14.32
N LEU A 101 -36.15 8.90 14.77
CA LEU A 101 -34.82 8.49 15.23
C LEU A 101 -34.07 7.60 14.22
N GLU A 102 -34.45 7.68 12.95
CA GLU A 102 -33.82 6.92 11.87
C GLU A 102 -32.52 7.60 11.43
N ILE A 103 -31.45 6.82 11.38
CA ILE A 103 -30.11 7.28 11.00
C ILE A 103 -30.08 7.48 9.48
N SER A 104 -29.86 8.72 9.06
CA SER A 104 -29.73 9.07 7.66
C SER A 104 -28.28 9.02 7.17
N SER A 105 -28.09 8.98 5.86
CA SER A 105 -26.75 9.13 5.25
C SER A 105 -26.07 10.47 5.64
N ASN A 106 -26.85 11.51 5.99
CA ASN A 106 -26.32 12.79 6.46
C ASN A 106 -25.73 12.68 7.88
N ASP A 107 -26.36 11.90 8.76
CA ASP A 107 -25.87 11.68 10.12
C ASP A 107 -24.58 10.88 10.07
N ILE A 108 -24.49 9.86 9.19
CA ILE A 108 -23.27 9.10 8.96
C ILE A 108 -22.15 10.04 8.45
N TYR A 109 -22.44 10.83 7.42
CA TYR A 109 -21.48 11.81 6.90
C TYR A 109 -20.99 12.76 8.01
N HIS A 110 -21.92 13.30 8.81
CA HIS A 110 -21.60 14.24 9.88
C HIS A 110 -20.76 13.57 10.98
N SER A 111 -21.05 12.34 11.36
CA SER A 111 -20.22 11.60 12.32
C SER A 111 -18.79 11.41 11.84
N LEU A 112 -18.59 11.14 10.54
CA LEU A 112 -17.27 11.01 9.93
C LEU A 112 -16.54 12.36 9.84
N GLU A 113 -17.23 13.47 9.56
CA GLU A 113 -16.63 14.82 9.59
C GLU A 113 -16.21 15.21 11.02
N VAL A 114 -17.01 14.87 12.04
CA VAL A 114 -16.62 15.05 13.44
C VAL A 114 -15.36 14.23 13.77
N ALA A 115 -15.29 12.98 13.32
CA ALA A 115 -14.10 12.15 13.50
C ALA A 115 -12.84 12.72 12.82
N ARG A 116 -12.99 13.44 11.71
CA ARG A 116 -11.89 14.11 10.98
C ARG A 116 -11.43 15.41 11.60
N ALA A 117 -12.27 16.04 12.43
CA ALA A 117 -11.99 17.31 13.09
C ALA A 117 -11.09 17.11 14.32
N PHE A 118 -9.90 16.53 14.12
CA PHE A 118 -8.88 16.39 15.15
C PHE A 118 -7.69 17.33 14.88
N ASP A 119 -6.88 17.56 15.90
CA ASP A 119 -5.72 18.45 15.79
C ASP A 119 -4.63 17.80 14.92
N LEU A 120 -4.62 18.19 13.64
CA LEU A 120 -3.68 17.68 12.65
C LEU A 120 -2.40 18.54 12.68
N PRO A 121 -1.20 17.93 12.86
CA PRO A 121 0.06 18.66 12.75
C PRO A 121 0.18 19.40 11.41
N VAL A 122 0.74 20.59 11.42
CA VAL A 122 0.80 21.51 10.25
C VAL A 122 1.55 20.90 9.06
N ASP A 123 2.49 20.01 9.32
CA ASP A 123 3.30 19.29 8.32
C ASP A 123 2.63 18.02 7.79
N ARG A 124 1.36 17.74 8.19
CA ARG A 124 0.60 16.54 7.80
C ARG A 124 -0.63 16.88 6.98
N GLU A 125 -1.03 16.00 6.09
CA GLU A 125 -2.32 16.02 5.39
C GLU A 125 -3.02 14.66 5.53
N ILE A 126 -4.35 14.67 5.54
CA ILE A 126 -5.15 13.44 5.57
C ILE A 126 -5.15 12.80 4.19
N LEU A 127 -4.66 11.56 4.11
CA LEU A 127 -4.70 10.73 2.91
C LEU A 127 -5.99 9.90 2.84
N HIS A 128 -6.35 9.25 3.98
CA HIS A 128 -7.54 8.42 4.08
C HIS A 128 -8.24 8.60 5.42
N THR A 129 -9.55 8.39 5.40
CA THR A 129 -10.41 8.21 6.57
C THR A 129 -11.05 6.83 6.45
N LEU A 130 -10.50 5.83 7.12
CA LEU A 130 -10.90 4.43 6.98
C LEU A 130 -11.85 4.07 8.12
N VAL A 131 -13.08 3.73 7.80
CA VAL A 131 -14.08 3.33 8.80
C VAL A 131 -13.72 1.96 9.35
N GLN A 132 -13.68 1.86 10.69
CA GLN A 132 -13.47 0.61 11.40
C GLN A 132 -14.79 0.00 11.86
N ASP A 133 -15.62 0.82 12.51
CA ASP A 133 -16.87 0.38 13.11
C ASP A 133 -17.83 1.57 13.31
N PHE A 134 -19.12 1.28 13.32
CA PHE A 134 -20.14 2.20 13.83
C PHE A 134 -20.77 1.64 15.09
N LEU A 135 -21.14 2.56 15.99
CA LEU A 135 -21.90 2.22 17.20
C LEU A 135 -23.22 2.99 17.18
N VAL A 136 -24.32 2.28 17.41
CA VAL A 136 -25.65 2.87 17.60
C VAL A 136 -26.08 2.61 19.04
N ASP A 137 -26.32 3.68 19.79
CA ASP A 137 -26.63 3.64 21.22
C ASP A 137 -25.66 2.77 22.03
N GLY A 138 -24.34 2.84 21.69
CA GLY A 138 -23.28 2.10 22.34
C GLY A 138 -23.10 0.64 21.87
N LYS A 139 -23.92 0.13 20.97
CA LYS A 139 -23.77 -1.23 20.40
C LYS A 139 -22.83 -1.16 19.21
N SER A 140 -21.70 -1.85 19.28
CA SER A 140 -20.66 -1.96 18.26
C SER A 140 -20.92 -3.07 17.27
N GLY A 141 -20.04 -3.20 16.24
CA GLY A 141 -20.10 -4.25 15.21
C GLY A 141 -21.03 -3.93 14.04
N ILE A 142 -21.39 -2.65 13.87
CA ILE A 142 -22.29 -2.20 12.82
C ILE A 142 -21.44 -1.69 11.65
N LYS A 143 -21.58 -2.34 10.48
CA LYS A 143 -20.85 -1.93 9.25
C LYS A 143 -21.60 -0.86 8.46
N ASP A 144 -22.94 -0.91 8.46
CA ASP A 144 -23.80 0.08 7.81
C ASP A 144 -24.95 0.45 8.75
N PRO A 145 -24.92 1.64 9.38
CA PRO A 145 -25.97 2.10 10.29
C PRO A 145 -27.15 2.79 9.57
N ALA A 146 -27.13 2.90 8.22
CA ALA A 146 -28.20 3.57 7.48
C ALA A 146 -29.56 2.90 7.71
N ASN A 147 -30.58 3.70 7.93
CA ASN A 147 -31.98 3.31 8.24
C ASN A 147 -32.14 2.53 9.56
N MET A 148 -31.10 2.44 10.40
CA MET A 148 -31.26 1.93 11.77
C MET A 148 -31.88 3.02 12.66
N THR A 149 -32.60 2.59 13.71
CA THR A 149 -33.15 3.50 14.72
C THR A 149 -32.21 3.63 15.91
N GLY A 150 -31.91 4.84 16.34
CA GLY A 150 -31.06 5.11 17.50
C GLY A 150 -31.00 6.60 17.84
N HIS A 151 -30.60 6.91 19.05
CA HIS A 151 -30.47 8.29 19.54
C HIS A 151 -29.06 8.84 19.31
N ARG A 152 -28.07 7.98 19.23
CA ARG A 152 -26.65 8.34 19.14
C ARG A 152 -25.93 7.45 18.16
N LEU A 153 -25.28 8.07 17.19
CA LEU A 153 -24.38 7.41 16.24
C LEU A 153 -22.94 7.78 16.57
N GLU A 154 -22.08 6.77 16.67
CA GLU A 154 -20.63 6.93 16.79
C GLU A 154 -19.95 6.26 15.60
N SER A 155 -18.93 6.90 15.05
CA SER A 155 -18.05 6.32 14.01
C SER A 155 -16.63 6.19 14.56
N LYS A 156 -16.07 5.00 14.51
CA LYS A 156 -14.64 4.74 14.77
C LYS A 156 -13.89 4.67 13.46
N VAL A 157 -12.83 5.45 13.33
CA VAL A 157 -12.08 5.57 12.09
C VAL A 157 -10.58 5.52 12.33
N LEU A 158 -9.84 5.01 11.36
CA LEU A 158 -8.40 5.19 11.24
C LEU A 158 -8.15 6.35 10.27
N ILE A 159 -7.60 7.46 10.77
CA ILE A 159 -7.16 8.57 9.96
C ILE A 159 -5.72 8.30 9.52
N VAL A 160 -5.52 8.10 8.23
CA VAL A 160 -4.18 7.94 7.66
C VAL A 160 -3.69 9.29 7.17
N THR A 161 -2.51 9.69 7.63
CA THR A 161 -1.90 10.98 7.28
C THR A 161 -0.55 10.78 6.62
N GLY A 162 -0.20 11.67 5.70
CA GLY A 162 1.13 11.73 5.07
C GLY A 162 1.80 13.09 5.29
N SER A 163 3.12 13.16 5.06
CA SER A 163 3.84 14.43 5.05
C SER A 163 3.32 15.33 3.92
N SER A 164 2.83 16.54 4.26
CA SER A 164 2.30 17.51 3.30
C SER A 164 3.33 17.88 2.23
N SER A 165 4.59 18.06 2.63
CA SER A 165 5.69 18.38 1.69
C SER A 165 5.98 17.24 0.72
N ASN A 166 6.01 15.98 1.20
CA ASN A 166 6.23 14.83 0.33
C ASN A 166 5.08 14.63 -0.66
N CYS A 167 3.84 14.74 -0.20
CA CYS A 167 2.65 14.67 -1.05
C CYS A 167 2.62 15.78 -2.10
N ALA A 168 2.95 17.02 -1.71
CA ALA A 168 3.04 18.16 -2.62
C ALA A 168 4.16 17.96 -3.68
N ASN A 169 5.34 17.47 -3.28
CA ASN A 169 6.43 17.17 -4.21
C ASN A 169 6.03 16.08 -5.20
N THR A 170 5.34 15.04 -4.75
CA THR A 170 4.83 13.97 -5.63
C THR A 170 3.85 14.54 -6.66
N ARG A 171 2.83 15.30 -6.23
CA ARG A 171 1.86 15.95 -7.13
C ARG A 171 2.53 16.90 -8.13
N LYS A 172 3.48 17.72 -7.65
CA LYS A 172 4.22 18.66 -8.49
C LYS A 172 5.09 17.94 -9.54
N THR A 173 5.72 16.82 -9.16
CA THR A 173 6.53 16.03 -10.09
C THR A 173 5.66 15.42 -11.18
N LEU A 174 4.49 14.86 -10.81
CA LEU A 174 3.52 14.31 -11.77
C LEU A 174 2.98 15.40 -12.71
N GLN A 175 2.63 16.57 -12.19
CA GLN A 175 2.19 17.70 -12.99
C GLN A 175 3.24 18.14 -14.00
N ARG A 176 4.52 18.16 -13.62
CA ARG A 176 5.65 18.46 -14.53
C ARG A 176 5.88 17.35 -15.56
N ALA A 177 5.51 16.12 -15.27
CA ALA A 177 5.48 15.02 -16.23
C ALA A 177 4.29 15.12 -17.23
N GLY A 178 3.46 16.16 -17.11
CA GLY A 178 2.29 16.36 -17.96
C GLY A 178 1.07 15.52 -17.58
N ILE A 179 1.08 14.87 -16.39
CA ILE A 179 0.01 13.97 -15.98
C ILE A 179 -0.63 14.45 -14.67
N ASN A 180 -1.95 14.29 -14.57
CA ASN A 180 -2.68 14.68 -13.36
C ASN A 180 -2.64 13.55 -12.31
N SER A 181 -2.34 13.89 -11.05
CA SER A 181 -2.55 12.97 -9.93
C SER A 181 -4.03 12.92 -9.58
N SER A 182 -4.68 11.78 -9.82
CA SER A 182 -6.08 11.59 -9.42
C SER A 182 -6.20 11.50 -7.90
N HIS A 183 -5.40 10.64 -7.30
CA HIS A 183 -5.35 10.39 -5.86
C HIS A 183 -3.96 9.91 -5.42
N LEU A 184 -3.60 10.26 -4.16
CA LEU A 184 -2.52 9.61 -3.44
C LEU A 184 -3.13 8.55 -2.52
N VAL A 185 -2.64 7.32 -2.61
CA VAL A 185 -3.16 6.17 -1.86
C VAL A 185 -2.04 5.55 -1.03
N LEU A 186 -2.34 5.15 0.20
CA LEU A 186 -1.40 4.39 1.02
C LEU A 186 -1.02 3.09 0.30
N SER A 187 0.26 2.87 0.05
CA SER A 187 0.78 1.71 -0.70
C SER A 187 0.37 0.38 -0.06
N SER A 188 0.46 0.25 1.27
CA SER A 188 0.06 -0.98 1.96
C SER A 188 -1.45 -1.24 1.92
N LEU A 189 -2.29 -0.20 1.76
CA LEU A 189 -3.72 -0.37 1.51
C LEU A 189 -3.97 -0.93 0.09
N ALA A 190 -3.23 -0.43 -0.89
CA ALA A 190 -3.27 -0.96 -2.25
C ALA A 190 -2.80 -2.42 -2.31
N ASP A 191 -1.70 -2.77 -1.63
CA ASP A 191 -1.22 -4.15 -1.51
C ASP A 191 -2.32 -5.07 -0.98
N ALA A 192 -3.00 -4.66 0.09
CA ALA A 192 -4.06 -5.45 0.74
C ALA A 192 -5.28 -5.71 -0.16
N GLU A 193 -5.52 -4.86 -1.17
CA GLU A 193 -6.63 -5.03 -2.12
C GLU A 193 -6.44 -6.21 -3.09
N VAL A 194 -5.22 -6.58 -3.39
CA VAL A 194 -4.90 -7.64 -4.36
C VAL A 194 -4.30 -8.89 -3.72
N VAL A 195 -4.03 -8.84 -2.41
CA VAL A 195 -3.31 -9.93 -1.70
C VAL A 195 -4.15 -10.58 -0.62
N LEU A 196 -4.93 -9.80 0.15
CA LEU A 196 -5.66 -10.32 1.29
C LEU A 196 -7.09 -10.72 0.91
N SER A 197 -7.48 -11.94 1.28
CA SER A 197 -8.86 -12.38 1.21
C SER A 197 -9.75 -11.66 2.25
N ALA A 198 -11.07 -11.73 2.06
CA ALA A 198 -12.02 -11.21 3.03
C ALA A 198 -11.88 -11.90 4.40
N ASP A 199 -11.67 -13.21 4.40
CA ASP A 199 -11.51 -14.01 5.62
C ASP A 199 -10.25 -13.62 6.39
N GLU A 200 -9.11 -13.39 5.70
CA GLU A 200 -7.88 -12.93 6.34
C GLU A 200 -8.06 -11.54 6.98
N LYS A 201 -8.75 -10.62 6.28
CA LYS A 201 -9.09 -9.30 6.84
C LYS A 201 -9.99 -9.42 8.06
N GLU A 202 -10.96 -10.33 8.05
CA GLU A 202 -11.90 -10.56 9.16
C GLU A 202 -11.20 -11.21 10.37
N MET A 203 -10.40 -12.25 10.14
CA MET A 203 -9.65 -12.96 11.20
C MET A 203 -8.53 -12.12 11.81
N GLY A 204 -8.18 -11.01 11.17
CA GLY A 204 -7.05 -10.16 11.53
C GLY A 204 -5.76 -10.64 10.91
N THR A 205 -5.06 -9.73 10.22
CA THR A 205 -3.83 -10.01 9.47
C THR A 205 -2.89 -8.82 9.53
N ILE A 206 -1.60 -9.11 9.64
CA ILE A 206 -0.52 -8.13 9.52
C ILE A 206 0.07 -8.26 8.12
N LEU A 207 -0.14 -7.27 7.25
CA LEU A 207 0.51 -7.23 5.94
C LEU A 207 1.72 -6.30 6.01
N ILE A 208 2.89 -6.80 5.58
CA ILE A 208 4.16 -6.08 5.56
C ILE A 208 4.69 -6.01 4.13
N ASN A 209 4.86 -4.80 3.61
CA ASN A 209 5.53 -4.57 2.33
C ASN A 209 7.02 -4.28 2.59
N LEU A 210 7.88 -5.21 2.18
CA LEU A 210 9.34 -5.12 2.26
C LEU A 210 9.87 -4.47 0.98
N GLY A 211 9.96 -3.15 0.98
CA GLY A 211 10.48 -2.35 -0.12
C GLY A 211 12.01 -2.27 -0.15
N GLY A 212 12.53 -1.40 -1.04
CA GLY A 212 13.98 -1.16 -1.14
C GLY A 212 14.53 -0.42 0.08
N SER A 213 13.97 0.74 0.41
CA SER A 213 14.46 1.59 1.51
C SER A 213 13.48 1.71 2.68
N THR A 214 12.32 1.10 2.60
CA THR A 214 11.28 1.15 3.63
C THR A 214 10.62 -0.20 3.79
N ALA A 215 10.15 -0.49 4.99
CA ALA A 215 9.19 -1.55 5.25
C ALA A 215 7.92 -0.94 5.87
N ASN A 216 6.78 -1.19 5.23
CA ASN A 216 5.48 -0.62 5.62
C ASN A 216 4.56 -1.72 6.11
N MET A 217 3.75 -1.42 7.11
CA MET A 217 2.84 -2.35 7.73
C MET A 217 1.41 -1.80 7.73
N ILE A 218 0.45 -2.65 7.43
CA ILE A 218 -0.98 -2.40 7.67
C ILE A 218 -1.55 -3.61 8.41
N VAL A 219 -2.36 -3.33 9.43
CA VAL A 219 -3.01 -4.34 10.24
C VAL A 219 -4.51 -4.28 10.01
N TYR A 220 -5.11 -5.42 9.73
CA TYR A 220 -6.56 -5.59 9.64
C TYR A 220 -7.09 -6.28 10.89
N GLN A 221 -8.29 -5.89 11.33
CA GLN A 221 -9.10 -6.55 12.36
C GLN A 221 -10.58 -6.40 12.01
N ASN A 222 -11.36 -7.45 12.16
CA ASN A 222 -12.81 -7.45 11.89
C ASN A 222 -13.15 -6.85 10.51
N GLY A 223 -12.36 -7.24 9.48
CA GLY A 223 -12.55 -6.81 8.10
C GLY A 223 -12.11 -5.38 7.77
N SER A 224 -11.62 -4.60 8.75
CA SER A 224 -11.28 -3.19 8.56
C SER A 224 -9.81 -2.90 8.88
N PRO A 225 -9.17 -1.92 8.19
CA PRO A 225 -7.84 -1.44 8.54
C PRO A 225 -7.85 -0.87 9.97
N TYR A 226 -6.97 -1.39 10.81
CA TYR A 226 -6.93 -1.04 12.22
C TYR A 226 -5.70 -0.21 12.60
N TYR A 227 -4.57 -0.46 11.95
CA TYR A 227 -3.32 0.25 12.20
C TYR A 227 -2.47 0.34 10.92
N VAL A 228 -1.70 1.40 10.81
CA VAL A 228 -0.64 1.55 9.80
C VAL A 228 0.62 2.08 10.46
N GLY A 229 1.75 1.51 10.06
CA GLY A 229 3.07 1.88 10.53
C GLY A 229 4.15 1.54 9.50
N GLY A 230 5.40 1.82 9.83
CA GLY A 230 6.51 1.50 8.96
C GLY A 230 7.85 2.00 9.50
N VAL A 231 8.91 1.54 8.88
CA VAL A 231 10.29 1.92 9.19
C VAL A 231 11.03 2.32 7.93
N ASP A 232 11.97 3.27 8.05
CA ASP A 232 12.83 3.73 6.95
C ASP A 232 14.04 2.82 6.75
N LEU A 233 13.80 1.52 6.83
CA LEU A 233 14.73 0.45 6.53
C LEU A 233 14.06 -0.54 5.58
N GLY A 234 14.82 -1.06 4.62
CA GLY A 234 14.34 -2.02 3.64
C GLY A 234 15.46 -2.89 3.07
N SER A 235 15.17 -3.66 2.05
CA SER A 235 16.09 -4.66 1.48
C SER A 235 17.41 -4.07 0.93
N SER A 236 17.44 -2.77 0.59
CA SER A 236 18.69 -2.09 0.19
C SER A 236 19.67 -1.89 1.36
N SER A 237 19.19 -1.90 2.60
CA SER A 237 20.07 -1.88 3.78
C SER A 237 20.89 -3.17 3.86
N VAL A 238 20.27 -4.31 3.57
CA VAL A 238 20.97 -5.62 3.45
C VAL A 238 22.04 -5.57 2.36
N THR A 239 21.71 -5.00 1.19
CA THR A 239 22.66 -4.84 0.09
C THR A 239 23.86 -3.97 0.50
N ASN A 240 23.61 -2.90 1.24
CA ASN A 240 24.67 -2.02 1.74
C ASN A 240 25.57 -2.76 2.76
N ASP A 241 24.99 -3.55 3.65
CA ASP A 241 25.76 -4.34 4.62
C ASP A 241 26.64 -5.38 3.91
N ILE A 242 26.13 -6.09 2.91
CA ILE A 242 26.90 -7.03 2.08
C ILE A 242 28.04 -6.28 1.36
N ALA A 243 27.75 -5.16 0.71
CA ALA A 243 28.74 -4.37 -0.01
C ALA A 243 29.88 -3.90 0.89
N TYR A 244 29.54 -3.43 2.10
CA TYR A 244 30.50 -2.95 3.08
C TYR A 244 31.33 -4.06 3.69
N MET A 245 30.70 -5.13 4.19
CA MET A 245 31.36 -6.21 4.91
C MET A 245 32.22 -7.07 4.00
N LEU A 246 31.83 -7.24 2.74
CA LEU A 246 32.55 -8.06 1.77
C LEU A 246 33.40 -7.23 0.80
N ASN A 247 33.47 -5.90 1.00
CA ASN A 247 34.23 -4.98 0.13
C ASN A 247 33.94 -5.22 -1.36
N THR A 248 32.64 -5.32 -1.72
CA THR A 248 32.18 -5.59 -3.09
C THR A 248 31.35 -4.43 -3.63
N PRO A 249 31.31 -4.21 -4.96
CA PRO A 249 30.45 -3.18 -5.54
C PRO A 249 28.97 -3.43 -5.20
N LYS A 250 28.22 -2.35 -4.97
CA LYS A 250 26.80 -2.43 -4.58
C LYS A 250 25.95 -3.26 -5.56
N MET A 251 26.22 -3.15 -6.87
CA MET A 251 25.51 -3.95 -7.88
C MET A 251 25.77 -5.44 -7.70
N VAL A 252 27.03 -5.81 -7.40
CA VAL A 252 27.41 -7.20 -7.13
C VAL A 252 26.79 -7.69 -5.82
N ALA A 253 26.80 -6.86 -4.77
CA ALA A 253 26.15 -7.16 -3.50
C ALA A 253 24.64 -7.43 -3.68
N GLU A 254 23.96 -6.64 -4.52
CA GLU A 254 22.55 -6.87 -4.84
C GLU A 254 22.34 -8.18 -5.58
N GLN A 255 23.16 -8.45 -6.58
CA GLN A 255 23.10 -9.71 -7.33
C GLN A 255 23.32 -10.91 -6.41
N VAL A 256 24.36 -10.89 -5.58
CA VAL A 256 24.68 -11.95 -4.61
C VAL A 256 23.53 -12.16 -3.60
N LYS A 257 22.95 -11.06 -3.11
CA LYS A 257 21.77 -11.11 -2.23
C LYS A 257 20.60 -11.82 -2.89
N VAL A 258 20.30 -11.49 -4.16
CA VAL A 258 19.14 -12.04 -4.89
C VAL A 258 19.37 -13.51 -5.26
N GLU A 259 20.56 -13.85 -5.75
CA GLU A 259 20.87 -15.20 -6.27
C GLU A 259 21.20 -16.20 -5.17
N SER A 260 21.89 -15.76 -4.11
CA SER A 260 22.48 -16.65 -3.11
C SER A 260 22.11 -16.31 -1.67
N GLY A 261 21.44 -15.16 -1.43
CA GLY A 261 21.12 -14.69 -0.09
C GLY A 261 20.05 -15.53 0.59
N SER A 262 20.21 -15.70 1.90
CA SER A 262 19.18 -16.22 2.81
C SER A 262 19.21 -15.41 4.10
N CYS A 263 18.06 -15.15 4.68
CA CYS A 263 17.94 -14.45 5.96
C CYS A 263 17.55 -15.37 7.12
N TYR A 264 17.71 -16.68 6.96
CA TYR A 264 17.43 -17.64 8.03
C TYR A 264 18.48 -18.77 8.00
N ILE A 265 19.45 -18.70 8.92
CA ILE A 265 20.61 -19.59 8.97
C ILE A 265 20.22 -21.07 9.02
N PRO A 266 19.18 -21.50 9.79
CA PRO A 266 18.84 -22.91 9.87
C PRO A 266 18.47 -23.55 8.53
N ASN A 267 18.08 -22.77 7.52
CA ASN A 267 17.72 -23.27 6.18
C ASN A 267 18.92 -23.35 5.21
N VAL A 268 20.13 -22.92 5.62
CA VAL A 268 21.30 -22.86 4.76
C VAL A 268 22.14 -24.10 4.92
N GLN A 269 22.45 -24.80 3.81
CA GLN A 269 23.37 -25.94 3.79
C GLN A 269 24.79 -25.45 4.02
N ALA A 270 25.48 -26.04 5.00
CA ALA A 270 26.82 -25.61 5.43
C ALA A 270 27.90 -25.73 4.34
N GLU A 271 27.74 -26.62 3.37
CA GLU A 271 28.72 -26.94 2.33
C GLU A 271 28.63 -26.08 1.08
N GLU A 272 27.51 -25.30 0.91
CA GLU A 272 27.30 -24.48 -0.27
C GLU A 272 28.24 -23.27 -0.24
N LYS A 273 29.07 -23.12 -1.29
CA LYS A 273 30.04 -22.04 -1.44
C LYS A 273 29.62 -21.08 -2.53
N ILE A 274 29.89 -19.79 -2.30
CA ILE A 274 29.66 -18.71 -3.24
C ILE A 274 30.96 -17.98 -3.55
N ILE A 275 31.03 -17.37 -4.74
CA ILE A 275 32.18 -16.59 -5.20
C ILE A 275 31.71 -15.13 -5.33
N ILE A 276 32.44 -14.23 -4.68
CA ILE A 276 32.07 -12.80 -4.62
C ILE A 276 33.21 -11.96 -5.18
N PRO A 277 33.02 -11.26 -6.29
CA PRO A 277 33.94 -10.28 -6.83
C PRO A 277 34.18 -9.13 -5.85
N GLN A 278 35.44 -8.67 -5.73
CA GLN A 278 35.78 -7.50 -4.90
C GLN A 278 36.03 -6.24 -5.71
N VAL A 279 36.04 -5.07 -5.03
CA VAL A 279 36.40 -3.78 -5.63
C VAL A 279 37.91 -3.68 -5.86
N GLY A 280 38.34 -2.79 -6.75
CA GLY A 280 39.76 -2.42 -6.93
C GLY A 280 40.64 -3.52 -7.54
N GLY A 281 40.06 -4.50 -8.25
CA GLY A 281 40.83 -5.58 -8.88
C GLY A 281 41.36 -6.63 -7.91
N LEU A 282 40.91 -6.64 -6.67
CA LEU A 282 41.25 -7.67 -5.68
C LEU A 282 40.69 -9.03 -6.13
N PRO A 283 41.35 -10.15 -5.73
CA PRO A 283 40.84 -11.49 -6.03
C PRO A 283 39.42 -11.70 -5.49
N ALA A 284 38.59 -12.43 -6.21
CA ALA A 284 37.29 -12.83 -5.73
C ALA A 284 37.40 -13.69 -4.45
N ILE A 285 36.50 -13.44 -3.50
CA ILE A 285 36.41 -14.23 -2.27
C ILE A 285 35.54 -15.45 -2.52
N GLN A 286 36.02 -16.61 -2.16
CA GLN A 286 35.20 -17.82 -2.02
C GLN A 286 34.84 -18.01 -0.54
N MET A 287 33.53 -18.07 -0.23
CA MET A 287 33.07 -18.23 1.13
C MET A 287 31.87 -19.17 1.22
N PRO A 288 31.61 -19.80 2.40
CA PRO A 288 30.35 -20.51 2.63
C PRO A 288 29.14 -19.57 2.54
N LYS A 289 28.06 -20.06 1.98
CA LYS A 289 26.76 -19.31 1.93
C LYS A 289 26.24 -18.93 3.32
N SER A 290 26.54 -19.75 4.33
CA SER A 290 26.22 -19.47 5.73
C SER A 290 26.85 -18.17 6.25
N GLU A 291 28.06 -17.82 5.78
CA GLU A 291 28.70 -16.54 6.16
C GLU A 291 27.97 -15.32 5.55
N LEU A 292 27.48 -15.44 4.31
CA LEU A 292 26.62 -14.44 3.71
C LEU A 292 25.31 -14.29 4.51
N CYS A 293 24.72 -15.40 4.95
CA CYS A 293 23.51 -15.40 5.76
C CYS A 293 23.72 -14.68 7.09
N LYS A 294 24.88 -14.83 7.75
CA LYS A 294 25.25 -14.11 8.99
C LYS A 294 25.30 -12.58 8.81
N ILE A 295 25.47 -12.11 7.58
CA ILE A 295 25.40 -10.67 7.26
C ILE A 295 23.94 -10.25 7.05
N ILE A 296 23.15 -11.07 6.36
CA ILE A 296 21.79 -10.76 5.93
C ILE A 296 20.78 -10.85 7.09
N GLU A 297 20.82 -11.95 7.83
CA GLU A 297 19.83 -12.27 8.87
C GLU A 297 19.71 -11.19 9.96
N PRO A 298 20.80 -10.64 10.55
CA PRO A 298 20.68 -9.61 11.58
C PRO A 298 19.96 -8.36 11.09
N ARG A 299 20.19 -7.95 9.83
CA ARG A 299 19.53 -6.77 9.24
C ARG A 299 18.04 -7.03 9.01
N MET A 300 17.68 -8.19 8.50
CA MET A 300 16.27 -8.54 8.31
C MET A 300 15.56 -8.72 9.65
N ALA A 301 16.22 -9.31 10.64
CA ALA A 301 15.72 -9.44 12.01
C ALA A 301 15.50 -8.07 12.67
N GLU A 302 16.40 -7.10 12.44
CA GLU A 302 16.24 -5.72 12.91
C GLU A 302 14.97 -5.08 12.31
N ILE A 303 14.76 -5.18 10.98
CA ILE A 303 13.59 -4.64 10.30
C ILE A 303 12.30 -5.21 10.92
N PHE A 304 12.19 -6.52 11.06
CA PHE A 304 11.03 -7.16 11.65
C PHE A 304 10.85 -6.84 13.13
N SER A 305 11.93 -6.76 13.90
CA SER A 305 11.89 -6.42 15.32
C SER A 305 11.42 -4.98 15.54
N LEU A 306 11.83 -4.04 14.69
CA LEU A 306 11.36 -2.65 14.75
C LEU A 306 9.87 -2.55 14.42
N LEU A 307 9.39 -3.25 13.37
CA LEU A 307 7.97 -3.30 13.03
C LEU A 307 7.15 -3.93 14.15
N LYS A 308 7.64 -5.03 14.74
CA LYS A 308 6.97 -5.69 15.87
C LYS A 308 6.92 -4.78 17.09
N LYS A 309 8.02 -4.10 17.42
CA LYS A 309 8.08 -3.15 18.54
C LYS A 309 7.09 -2.00 18.34
N ASP A 310 6.99 -1.48 17.11
CA ASP A 310 6.03 -0.44 16.77
C ASP A 310 4.58 -0.95 16.96
N LEU A 311 4.27 -2.13 16.44
CA LEU A 311 2.97 -2.80 16.63
C LEU A 311 2.63 -2.95 18.11
N ASP A 312 3.53 -3.58 18.90
CA ASP A 312 3.31 -3.90 20.31
C ASP A 312 3.19 -2.63 21.19
N SER A 313 3.80 -1.52 20.77
CA SER A 313 3.73 -0.24 21.48
C SER A 313 2.43 0.53 21.24
N LYS A 314 1.74 0.26 20.13
CA LYS A 314 0.57 1.02 19.66
C LYS A 314 -0.74 0.25 19.83
N LEU A 315 -0.67 -1.07 19.78
CA LEU A 315 -1.85 -1.93 19.86
C LEU A 315 -1.78 -2.84 21.07
N PRO A 316 -2.94 -3.10 21.72
CA PRO A 316 -3.00 -4.11 22.76
C PRO A 316 -2.66 -5.49 22.16
N PRO A 317 -2.16 -6.42 22.98
CA PRO A 317 -1.95 -7.80 22.54
C PRO A 317 -3.22 -8.37 21.92
N ALA A 318 -3.11 -8.84 20.68
CA ALA A 318 -4.22 -9.40 19.94
C ALA A 318 -3.77 -10.65 19.18
N THR A 319 -4.72 -11.52 18.88
CA THR A 319 -4.50 -12.67 18.02
C THR A 319 -4.86 -12.30 16.58
N TYR A 320 -3.93 -12.49 15.69
CA TYR A 320 -4.13 -12.28 14.25
C TYR A 320 -4.19 -13.67 13.58
N GLY A 321 -5.41 -14.18 13.38
CA GLY A 321 -5.64 -15.53 12.82
C GLY A 321 -5.16 -15.70 11.39
N GLY A 322 -5.11 -14.60 10.61
CA GLY A 322 -4.54 -14.54 9.27
C GLY A 322 -3.00 -14.44 9.24
N GLY A 323 -2.34 -14.32 10.42
CA GLY A 323 -0.89 -14.28 10.54
C GLY A 323 -0.24 -13.06 9.90
N VAL A 324 1.00 -13.25 9.42
CA VAL A 324 1.81 -12.24 8.73
C VAL A 324 1.87 -12.52 7.23
N VAL A 325 1.56 -11.53 6.42
CA VAL A 325 1.63 -11.62 4.96
C VAL A 325 2.71 -10.66 4.46
N LEU A 326 3.72 -11.20 3.77
CA LEU A 326 4.88 -10.46 3.28
C LEU A 326 4.73 -10.18 1.78
N VAL A 327 4.87 -8.93 1.37
CA VAL A 327 4.87 -8.49 -0.04
C VAL A 327 6.06 -7.57 -0.32
N GLY A 328 6.17 -7.10 -1.55
CA GLY A 328 7.30 -6.28 -2.01
C GLY A 328 8.50 -7.12 -2.42
N GLY A 329 9.50 -6.51 -3.06
CA GLY A 329 10.68 -7.22 -3.58
C GLY A 329 11.52 -7.90 -2.51
N GLY A 330 11.56 -7.36 -1.29
CA GLY A 330 12.29 -7.93 -0.15
C GLY A 330 11.67 -9.23 0.36
N SER A 331 10.39 -9.50 0.10
CA SER A 331 9.72 -10.76 0.49
C SER A 331 10.17 -11.97 -0.33
N LEU A 332 10.93 -11.76 -1.39
CA LEU A 332 11.49 -12.83 -2.21
C LEU A 332 12.81 -13.40 -1.65
N LEU A 333 13.36 -12.80 -0.60
CA LEU A 333 14.57 -13.29 0.04
C LEU A 333 14.32 -14.64 0.70
N SER A 334 15.20 -15.61 0.45
CA SER A 334 15.07 -16.94 1.03
C SER A 334 15.06 -16.91 2.56
N GLY A 335 14.19 -17.70 3.20
CA GLY A 335 14.05 -17.78 4.66
C GLY A 335 13.27 -16.62 5.31
N VAL A 336 12.73 -15.69 4.52
CA VAL A 336 12.06 -14.50 5.06
C VAL A 336 10.79 -14.85 5.85
N THR A 337 10.05 -15.88 5.42
CA THR A 337 8.85 -16.36 6.12
C THR A 337 9.17 -17.02 7.44
N ASP A 338 10.26 -17.79 7.50
CA ASP A 338 10.72 -18.46 8.71
C ASP A 338 11.15 -17.43 9.76
N LEU A 339 11.98 -16.45 9.35
CA LEU A 339 12.43 -15.37 10.21
C LEU A 339 11.26 -14.51 10.71
N ALA A 340 10.31 -14.16 9.83
CA ALA A 340 9.12 -13.41 10.23
C ALA A 340 8.25 -14.21 11.20
N SER A 341 8.06 -15.52 10.96
CA SER A 341 7.28 -16.40 11.84
C SER A 341 7.88 -16.48 13.24
N GLU A 342 9.22 -16.56 13.33
CA GLU A 342 9.94 -16.59 14.60
C GLU A 342 9.77 -15.28 15.38
N ILE A 343 9.98 -14.12 14.73
CA ILE A 343 9.94 -12.81 15.39
C ILE A 343 8.51 -12.45 15.81
N PHE A 344 7.54 -12.62 14.90
CA PHE A 344 6.14 -12.28 15.19
C PHE A 344 5.42 -13.34 16.02
N ARG A 345 5.98 -14.56 16.13
CA ARG A 345 5.36 -15.73 16.76
C ARG A 345 4.00 -16.09 16.15
N MET A 346 3.91 -15.96 14.84
CA MET A 346 2.73 -16.21 14.02
C MET A 346 3.15 -16.86 12.71
N GLN A 347 2.24 -17.56 12.06
CA GLN A 347 2.52 -18.05 10.70
C GLN A 347 2.74 -16.87 9.75
N ALA A 348 3.76 -16.98 8.92
CA ALA A 348 4.04 -16.01 7.86
C ALA A 348 3.98 -16.69 6.48
N ARG A 349 3.44 -15.95 5.50
CA ARG A 349 3.42 -16.35 4.10
C ARG A 349 3.84 -15.22 3.17
N ILE A 350 4.28 -15.56 1.99
CA ILE A 350 4.44 -14.59 0.91
C ILE A 350 3.05 -14.30 0.30
N GLY A 351 2.75 -13.02 0.09
CA GLY A 351 1.54 -12.57 -0.57
C GLY A 351 1.78 -12.38 -2.06
N PHE A 352 0.97 -13.01 -2.89
CA PHE A 352 0.97 -12.83 -4.33
C PHE A 352 -0.27 -12.04 -4.73
N PRO A 353 -0.20 -11.17 -5.75
CA PRO A 353 -1.38 -10.51 -6.26
C PRO A 353 -2.33 -11.54 -6.89
N GLU A 354 -3.62 -11.29 -6.79
CA GLU A 354 -4.62 -12.09 -7.51
C GLU A 354 -4.40 -12.00 -9.03
N ALA A 355 -4.80 -13.05 -9.75
CA ALA A 355 -4.74 -13.07 -11.19
C ALA A 355 -5.83 -12.14 -11.77
N LEU A 356 -5.43 -10.97 -12.27
CA LEU A 356 -6.31 -10.06 -12.99
C LEU A 356 -6.40 -10.44 -14.47
N PRO A 357 -7.53 -10.23 -15.15
CA PRO A 357 -7.64 -10.40 -16.59
C PRO A 357 -6.59 -9.59 -17.35
N GLY A 358 -5.96 -10.17 -18.38
CA GLY A 358 -4.89 -9.56 -19.15
C GLY A 358 -3.51 -9.60 -18.49
N LEU A 359 -3.42 -9.97 -17.21
CA LEU A 359 -2.16 -10.05 -16.47
C LEU A 359 -1.36 -11.29 -16.88
N ASP A 360 -0.14 -11.09 -17.41
CA ASP A 360 0.80 -12.18 -17.63
C ASP A 360 1.26 -12.81 -16.31
N ARG A 361 1.48 -14.14 -16.31
CA ARG A 361 1.85 -14.89 -15.10
C ARG A 361 3.16 -14.42 -14.46
N SER A 362 4.09 -13.85 -15.21
CA SER A 362 5.35 -13.30 -14.69
C SER A 362 5.14 -12.12 -13.74
N TYR A 363 4.02 -11.43 -13.86
CA TYR A 363 3.64 -10.32 -12.98
C TYR A 363 2.84 -10.77 -11.75
N ILE A 364 2.47 -12.05 -11.63
CA ILE A 364 1.94 -12.62 -10.37
C ILE A 364 3.12 -12.80 -9.40
N ASN A 365 3.63 -11.66 -8.92
CA ASN A 365 4.85 -11.61 -8.11
C ASN A 365 4.68 -10.53 -7.02
N PRO A 366 5.14 -10.79 -5.78
CA PRO A 366 5.01 -9.85 -4.66
C PRO A 366 5.53 -8.43 -4.93
N LYS A 367 6.48 -8.27 -5.84
CA LYS A 367 7.04 -6.95 -6.19
C LYS A 367 6.07 -6.04 -6.97
N TYR A 368 4.97 -6.57 -7.50
CA TYR A 368 3.97 -5.81 -8.27
C TYR A 368 2.66 -5.56 -7.51
N THR A 369 2.54 -6.01 -6.26
CA THR A 369 1.30 -5.90 -5.47
C THR A 369 0.82 -4.46 -5.36
N THR A 370 1.73 -3.51 -5.09
CA THR A 370 1.39 -2.09 -4.94
C THR A 370 0.79 -1.53 -6.23
N VAL A 371 1.48 -1.68 -7.36
CA VAL A 371 1.03 -1.08 -8.62
C VAL A 371 -0.29 -1.71 -9.11
N LEU A 372 -0.45 -3.03 -8.97
CA LEU A 372 -1.70 -3.73 -9.31
C LEU A 372 -2.84 -3.35 -8.35
N GLY A 373 -2.55 -3.21 -7.06
CA GLY A 373 -3.51 -2.76 -6.06
C GLY A 373 -3.97 -1.32 -6.28
N LEU A 374 -3.11 -0.43 -6.73
CA LEU A 374 -3.47 0.92 -7.14
C LEU A 374 -4.46 0.90 -8.30
N LEU A 375 -4.17 0.11 -9.33
CA LEU A 375 -5.07 -0.03 -10.48
C LEU A 375 -6.46 -0.57 -10.05
N LYS A 376 -6.49 -1.62 -9.23
CA LYS A 376 -7.75 -2.20 -8.72
C LYS A 376 -8.54 -1.20 -7.86
N THR A 377 -7.83 -0.40 -7.04
CA THR A 377 -8.45 0.66 -6.24
C THR A 377 -9.13 1.72 -7.12
N GLU A 378 -8.49 2.14 -8.20
CA GLU A 378 -9.06 3.11 -9.14
C GLU A 378 -10.26 2.52 -9.91
N ALA A 379 -10.16 1.26 -10.32
CA ALA A 379 -11.26 0.56 -10.98
C ALA A 379 -12.51 0.46 -10.07
N ARG A 380 -12.33 0.12 -8.80
CA ARG A 380 -13.42 0.07 -7.82
C ARG A 380 -14.11 1.43 -7.65
N LYS A 381 -13.34 2.52 -7.53
CA LYS A 381 -13.88 3.89 -7.47
C LYS A 381 -14.65 4.26 -8.74
N ALA A 382 -14.16 3.85 -9.89
CA ALA A 382 -14.79 4.11 -11.17
C ALA A 382 -16.13 3.36 -11.32
N GLY A 383 -16.18 2.08 -10.96
CA GLY A 383 -17.38 1.24 -11.02
C GLY A 383 -18.51 1.76 -10.12
N SER A 384 -18.18 2.19 -8.89
CA SER A 384 -19.17 2.79 -7.97
C SER A 384 -19.77 4.10 -8.46
N SER A 385 -19.10 4.82 -9.40
CA SER A 385 -19.60 6.06 -9.99
C SER A 385 -20.61 5.87 -11.12
N SER A 386 -20.58 4.73 -11.82
CA SER A 386 -21.45 4.43 -12.95
C SER A 386 -22.82 3.87 -12.54
N GLY A 387 -22.90 3.14 -11.42
CA GLY A 387 -24.16 2.60 -10.89
C GLY A 387 -25.20 3.63 -10.46
N SER A 388 -24.83 4.90 -10.25
CA SER A 388 -25.70 6.01 -9.84
C SER A 388 -26.43 6.73 -11.01
N ARG A 389 -26.17 6.35 -12.27
CA ARG A 389 -26.80 7.01 -13.46
C ARG A 389 -28.10 6.39 -13.95
N GLY A 390 -28.58 5.31 -13.37
CA GLY A 390 -29.66 4.47 -13.86
C GLY A 390 -31.02 4.57 -13.17
N LYS A 391 -31.43 5.71 -12.58
CA LYS A 391 -32.87 6.00 -12.27
C LYS A 391 -33.05 7.50 -12.07
N LYS A 392 -33.34 8.22 -13.15
CA LYS A 392 -33.93 9.55 -13.07
C LYS A 392 -35.44 9.39 -12.89
N ASP A 393 -35.93 9.38 -11.68
CA ASP A 393 -37.28 9.78 -11.36
C ASP A 393 -37.35 11.31 -11.36
N LYS A 394 -38.19 11.83 -12.24
CA LYS A 394 -38.48 13.28 -12.38
C LYS A 394 -39.35 13.75 -11.24
N ARG A 395 -38.80 13.97 -10.05
CA ARG A 395 -39.41 14.83 -9.01
C ARG A 395 -38.35 15.32 -8.02
N SER A 396 -38.26 16.64 -7.91
CA SER A 396 -37.48 17.50 -6.99
C SER A 396 -36.08 17.96 -7.45
N ALA A 397 -36.07 19.16 -8.00
CA ALA A 397 -34.88 19.87 -8.52
C ALA A 397 -34.14 20.70 -7.43
N LYS A 398 -34.08 20.27 -6.16
CA LYS A 398 -33.34 21.00 -5.10
C LYS A 398 -32.37 20.17 -4.25
N SER A 399 -32.22 18.87 -4.46
CA SER A 399 -31.28 18.02 -3.66
C SER A 399 -30.08 17.49 -4.43
N GLY A 400 -29.91 17.82 -5.71
CA GLY A 400 -28.90 17.22 -6.59
C GLY A 400 -27.43 17.54 -6.26
N GLY A 401 -27.15 18.59 -5.48
CA GLY A 401 -25.80 18.95 -5.06
C GLY A 401 -25.31 18.17 -3.82
N PHE A 402 -26.23 17.78 -2.97
CA PHE A 402 -25.96 17.12 -1.70
C PHE A 402 -25.64 15.61 -1.88
N PHE A 403 -26.46 14.90 -2.67
CA PHE A 403 -26.20 13.49 -2.97
C PHE A 403 -24.85 13.25 -3.69
N LYS A 404 -24.39 14.21 -4.50
CA LYS A 404 -23.05 14.17 -5.09
C LYS A 404 -21.92 14.30 -4.04
N ARG A 405 -22.12 15.10 -2.99
CA ARG A 405 -21.16 15.29 -1.89
C ARG A 405 -21.10 14.04 -0.99
N VAL A 406 -22.22 13.47 -0.61
CA VAL A 406 -22.31 12.27 0.24
C VAL A 406 -21.74 11.04 -0.49
N SER A 407 -22.14 10.81 -1.76
CA SER A 407 -21.59 9.72 -2.56
C SER A 407 -20.09 9.91 -2.87
N GLY A 408 -19.59 11.15 -2.97
CA GLY A 408 -18.17 11.46 -3.12
C GLY A 408 -17.36 11.15 -1.85
N PHE A 409 -17.96 11.36 -0.68
CA PHE A 409 -17.32 11.10 0.61
C PHE A 409 -17.17 9.59 0.89
N PHE A 410 -18.23 8.80 0.68
CA PHE A 410 -18.13 7.34 0.75
C PHE A 410 -17.10 6.75 -0.24
N LYS A 411 -16.80 7.48 -1.33
CA LYS A 411 -15.73 7.11 -2.28
C LYS A 411 -14.31 7.40 -1.76
N THR A 412 -14.16 8.31 -0.81
CA THR A 412 -12.87 8.68 -0.21
C THR A 412 -12.61 7.90 1.10
N VAL A 413 -13.64 7.26 1.64
CA VAL A 413 -13.65 6.56 2.93
C VAL A 413 -13.33 5.06 2.80
N ILE A 414 -13.32 4.55 1.57
CA ILE A 414 -12.97 3.14 1.31
C ILE A 414 -11.78 3.07 0.37
#